data_bd83f6092827bc2d8f19c186a6884c15
#
_entry.id   bd83f6092827bc2d8f19c186a6884c15
#
_cell.length_a   1.000
_cell.length_b   1.000
_cell.length_c   1.000
_cell.angle_alpha   90.00
_cell.angle_beta   90.00
_cell.angle_gamma   90.00
#
_symmetry.space_group_name_H-M   'P 1'
#
loop_
_entity.id
_entity.type
_entity.pdbx_description
1 polymer ?
#
loop_
_entity_poly.entity_id
_entity_poly.type
_entity_poly.pdbx_seq_one_letter_code
_entity_poly.pdbx_strand_id
1 'polypeptide(L)'
;MKIYQIDTSARKEGSTSRALAKKLLDKIKKPEDEVVYRDLNDEMIFISNLTESGMKIPEGEQTEQHKKMFELSDKLVLELKESDIIIISVPIYNFGPPATLKAWADLAARVKETFKYNEDGSRVGLLHDKQVYLVITSGGTKINSKEDFLTPWLKHVLNFFGIKNIKIIAADQMALDYEKSIKEAEEQINKIS
;
A
#
# COMPACT_ATOMS: atom_id res chain seq x y z
N MET A 1 18.88 -1.99 -5.81
CA MET A 1 17.46 -1.55 -6.00
C MET A 1 16.96 -0.88 -4.74
N LYS A 2 15.88 -0.11 -4.84
CA LYS A 2 15.20 0.48 -3.67
C LYS A 2 13.89 -0.25 -3.42
N ILE A 3 13.75 -0.83 -2.23
CA ILE A 3 12.57 -1.61 -1.84
C ILE A 3 11.78 -0.78 -0.81
N TYR A 4 10.52 -0.53 -1.07
CA TYR A 4 9.61 0.16 -0.17
C TYR A 4 8.68 -0.84 0.50
N GLN A 5 8.86 -1.07 1.80
CA GLN A 5 7.98 -1.92 2.59
C GLN A 5 6.98 -1.08 3.38
N ILE A 6 5.69 -1.35 3.18
CA ILE A 6 4.57 -0.68 3.83
C ILE A 6 3.81 -1.68 4.68
N ASP A 7 3.76 -1.44 5.98
CA ASP A 7 2.97 -2.23 6.93
C ASP A 7 1.71 -1.48 7.33
N THR A 8 0.56 -2.15 7.22
CA THR A 8 -0.76 -1.52 7.44
C THR A 8 -1.56 -2.14 8.59
N SER A 9 -1.12 -3.28 9.12
CA SER A 9 -1.80 -3.94 10.23
C SER A 9 -1.76 -3.09 11.49
N ALA A 10 -2.91 -2.87 12.13
CA ALA A 10 -2.99 -2.21 13.43
C ALA A 10 -2.27 -3.00 14.55
N ARG A 11 -2.09 -4.32 14.34
CA ARG A 11 -1.36 -5.19 15.25
C ARG A 11 0.14 -5.07 14.95
N LYS A 12 0.91 -4.47 15.86
CA LYS A 12 2.37 -4.35 15.73
C LYS A 12 3.07 -5.67 16.04
N GLU A 13 2.63 -6.37 17.08
CA GLU A 13 3.16 -7.68 17.47
C GLU A 13 2.22 -8.81 17.05
N GLY A 14 2.77 -9.95 16.66
CA GLY A 14 1.98 -11.14 16.27
C GLY A 14 1.15 -10.93 15.00
N SER A 15 1.50 -9.97 14.15
CA SER A 15 0.82 -9.74 12.87
C SER A 15 1.31 -10.69 11.79
N THR A 16 0.44 -11.55 11.30
CA THR A 16 0.75 -12.51 10.23
C THR A 16 1.15 -11.82 8.93
N SER A 17 0.46 -10.73 8.53
CA SER A 17 0.79 -10.02 7.29
C SER A 17 2.19 -9.41 7.36
N ARG A 18 2.58 -8.81 8.50
CA ARG A 18 3.92 -8.26 8.70
C ARG A 18 4.99 -9.36 8.68
N ALA A 19 4.74 -10.49 9.33
CA ALA A 19 5.68 -11.62 9.36
C ALA A 19 5.93 -12.20 7.95
N LEU A 20 4.87 -12.38 7.16
CA LEU A 20 4.98 -12.86 5.78
C LEU A 20 5.68 -11.83 4.87
N ALA A 21 5.38 -10.52 5.03
CA ALA A 21 6.05 -9.46 4.27
C ALA A 21 7.55 -9.40 4.60
N LYS A 22 7.91 -9.53 5.87
CA LYS A 22 9.32 -9.63 6.28
C LYS A 22 9.99 -10.85 5.66
N LYS A 23 9.35 -12.01 5.67
CA LYS A 23 9.87 -13.24 5.04
C LYS A 23 10.10 -13.05 3.54
N LEU A 24 9.16 -12.38 2.86
CA LEU A 24 9.33 -12.01 1.46
C LEU A 24 10.50 -11.06 1.25
N LEU A 25 10.59 -9.97 2.05
CA LEU A 25 11.69 -9.03 1.97
C LEU A 25 13.03 -9.72 2.16
N ASP A 26 13.18 -10.55 3.21
CA ASP A 26 14.40 -11.28 3.51
C ASP A 26 14.82 -12.22 2.36
N LYS A 27 13.84 -12.74 1.59
CA LYS A 27 14.11 -13.58 0.42
C LYS A 27 14.58 -12.80 -0.80
N ILE A 28 13.96 -11.65 -1.09
CA ILE A 28 14.22 -10.92 -2.35
C ILE A 28 15.32 -9.87 -2.22
N LYS A 29 15.58 -9.37 -1.00
CA LYS A 29 16.57 -8.33 -0.73
C LYS A 29 17.98 -8.85 -0.94
N LYS A 30 18.79 -8.09 -1.67
CA LYS A 30 20.24 -8.28 -1.79
C LYS A 30 20.99 -7.38 -0.81
N PRO A 31 22.28 -7.68 -0.53
CA PRO A 31 23.07 -6.86 0.40
C PRO A 31 23.20 -5.39 0.01
N GLU A 32 23.19 -5.08 -1.28
CA GLU A 32 23.31 -3.75 -1.84
C GLU A 32 22.01 -2.98 -1.95
N ASP A 33 20.86 -3.62 -1.66
CA ASP A 33 19.54 -2.99 -1.80
C ASP A 33 19.23 -2.07 -0.61
N GLU A 34 18.72 -0.89 -0.91
CA GLU A 34 18.18 0.04 0.08
C GLU A 34 16.73 -0.36 0.43
N VAL A 35 16.40 -0.37 1.72
CA VAL A 35 15.04 -0.62 2.20
C VAL A 35 14.50 0.62 2.89
N VAL A 36 13.41 1.16 2.35
CA VAL A 36 12.60 2.18 3.02
C VAL A 36 11.43 1.47 3.70
N TYR A 37 11.28 1.67 5.00
CA TYR A 37 10.21 1.07 5.80
C TYR A 37 9.23 2.12 6.29
N ARG A 38 7.93 1.82 6.17
CA ARG A 38 6.84 2.65 6.69
C ARG A 38 5.77 1.81 7.38
N ASP A 39 5.49 2.13 8.63
CA ASP A 39 4.29 1.66 9.32
C ASP A 39 3.21 2.76 9.23
N LEU A 40 2.09 2.45 8.57
CA LEU A 40 1.01 3.42 8.42
C LEU A 40 0.25 3.73 9.72
N ASN A 41 0.56 3.03 10.81
CA ASN A 41 -0.04 3.33 12.11
C ASN A 41 0.79 4.31 12.95
N ASP A 42 2.01 4.66 12.52
CA ASP A 42 2.86 5.58 13.27
C ASP A 42 2.56 7.04 12.96
N GLU A 43 2.32 7.36 11.69
CA GLU A 43 2.06 8.73 11.26
C GLU A 43 1.10 8.73 10.07
N MET A 44 -0.20 8.96 10.31
CA MET A 44 -1.18 9.04 9.23
C MET A 44 -2.19 10.15 9.48
N ILE A 45 -2.42 10.96 8.45
CA ILE A 45 -3.42 12.02 8.45
C ILE A 45 -4.62 11.55 7.62
N PHE A 46 -5.79 11.51 8.27
CA PHE A 46 -7.04 11.17 7.58
C PHE A 46 -7.63 12.40 6.88
N ILE A 47 -8.26 12.17 5.72
CA ILE A 47 -8.95 13.25 5.01
C ILE A 47 -10.12 13.76 5.87
N SER A 48 -10.15 15.07 6.03
CA SER A 48 -11.20 15.83 6.70
C SER A 48 -11.51 17.06 5.84
N ASN A 49 -12.52 17.84 6.23
CA ASN A 49 -12.84 19.10 5.56
C ASN A 49 -11.62 20.03 5.46
N LEU A 50 -10.78 20.03 6.49
CA LEU A 50 -9.55 20.82 6.53
C LEU A 50 -8.54 20.36 5.48
N THR A 51 -8.30 19.04 5.38
CA THR A 51 -7.34 18.48 4.43
C THR A 51 -7.83 18.61 2.99
N GLU A 52 -9.12 18.40 2.72
CA GLU A 52 -9.69 18.57 1.39
C GLU A 52 -9.60 20.02 0.91
N SER A 53 -9.95 20.98 1.77
CA SER A 53 -9.82 22.40 1.45
C SER A 53 -8.38 22.82 1.28
N GLY A 54 -7.44 22.27 2.07
CA GLY A 54 -6.02 22.54 1.99
C GLY A 54 -5.42 22.28 0.62
N MET A 55 -5.88 21.23 -0.08
CA MET A 55 -5.42 20.91 -1.45
C MET A 55 -5.77 21.98 -2.49
N LYS A 56 -6.69 22.90 -2.18
CA LYS A 56 -7.17 23.98 -3.05
C LYS A 56 -6.68 25.36 -2.59
N ILE A 57 -6.05 25.45 -1.42
CA ILE A 57 -5.60 26.71 -0.84
C ILE A 57 -4.17 27.01 -1.35
N PRO A 58 -3.90 28.23 -1.82
CA PRO A 58 -2.56 28.66 -2.20
C PRO A 58 -1.57 28.49 -1.03
N GLU A 59 -0.31 28.20 -1.33
CA GLU A 59 0.72 27.90 -0.33
C GLU A 59 0.84 28.97 0.77
N GLY A 60 0.76 30.26 0.40
CA GLY A 60 0.83 31.37 1.34
C GLY A 60 -0.35 31.52 2.30
N GLU A 61 -1.46 30.79 2.05
CA GLU A 61 -2.68 30.83 2.85
C GLU A 61 -2.93 29.54 3.65
N GLN A 62 -1.98 28.58 3.57
CA GLN A 62 -2.11 27.29 4.24
C GLN A 62 -1.85 27.39 5.74
N THR A 63 -2.70 26.72 6.53
CA THR A 63 -2.48 26.53 7.96
C THR A 63 -1.34 25.54 8.23
N GLU A 64 -0.84 25.49 9.46
CA GLU A 64 0.18 24.51 9.87
C GLU A 64 -0.30 23.04 9.70
N GLN A 65 -1.59 22.78 9.84
CA GLN A 65 -2.15 21.45 9.59
C GLN A 65 -2.13 21.10 8.10
N HIS A 66 -2.39 22.06 7.22
CA HIS A 66 -2.27 21.87 5.75
C HIS A 66 -0.81 21.58 5.38
N LYS A 67 0.14 22.32 5.92
CA LYS A 67 1.59 22.10 5.68
C LYS A 67 2.03 20.70 6.10
N LYS A 68 1.68 20.27 7.32
CA LYS A 68 1.99 18.90 7.80
C LYS A 68 1.40 17.81 6.91
N MET A 69 0.16 18.01 6.43
CA MET A 69 -0.46 17.07 5.49
C MET A 69 0.33 17.00 4.18
N PHE A 70 0.74 18.14 3.62
CA PHE A 70 1.54 18.16 2.39
C PHE A 70 2.92 17.57 2.59
N GLU A 71 3.60 17.86 3.70
CA GLU A 71 4.89 17.25 4.05
C GLU A 71 4.80 15.71 4.09
N LEU A 72 3.76 15.17 4.73
CA LEU A 72 3.52 13.74 4.73
C LEU A 72 3.21 13.22 3.32
N SER A 73 2.30 13.89 2.60
CA SER A 73 1.93 13.51 1.23
C SER A 73 3.15 13.50 0.31
N ASP A 74 4.03 14.49 0.39
CA ASP A 74 5.25 14.58 -0.42
C ASP A 74 6.23 13.45 -0.10
N LYS A 75 6.37 13.08 1.19
CA LYS A 75 7.17 11.89 1.60
C LYS A 75 6.62 10.62 0.99
N LEU A 76 5.29 10.39 1.09
CA LEU A 76 4.65 9.20 0.54
C LEU A 76 4.82 9.09 -0.98
N VAL A 77 4.68 10.22 -1.68
CA VAL A 77 4.88 10.30 -3.14
C VAL A 77 6.34 10.01 -3.51
N LEU A 78 7.30 10.59 -2.77
CA LEU A 78 8.73 10.38 -3.02
C LEU A 78 9.12 8.91 -2.82
N GLU A 79 8.67 8.29 -1.73
CA GLU A 79 8.91 6.86 -1.44
C GLU A 79 8.35 5.95 -2.55
N LEU A 80 7.16 6.26 -3.08
CA LEU A 80 6.59 5.56 -4.23
C LEU A 80 7.39 5.78 -5.51
N LYS A 81 7.83 7.01 -5.80
CA LYS A 81 8.56 7.33 -7.02
C LYS A 81 9.93 6.67 -7.08
N GLU A 82 10.64 6.69 -5.96
CA GLU A 82 12.03 6.22 -5.89
C GLU A 82 12.15 4.69 -5.78
N SER A 83 11.08 4.00 -5.40
CA SER A 83 11.13 2.54 -5.22
C SER A 83 11.07 1.79 -6.54
N ASP A 84 11.84 0.71 -6.65
CA ASP A 84 11.77 -0.28 -7.74
C ASP A 84 10.78 -1.39 -7.40
N ILE A 85 10.78 -1.80 -6.13
CA ILE A 85 9.90 -2.84 -5.56
C ILE A 85 9.11 -2.27 -4.41
N ILE A 86 7.81 -2.59 -4.34
CA ILE A 86 6.93 -2.20 -3.24
C ILE A 86 6.33 -3.45 -2.62
N ILE A 87 6.46 -3.61 -1.30
CA ILE A 87 5.82 -4.68 -0.53
C ILE A 87 4.76 -4.03 0.37
N ILE A 88 3.49 -4.42 0.21
CA ILE A 88 2.41 -3.92 1.07
C ILE A 88 1.86 -5.08 1.87
N SER A 89 2.10 -5.08 3.18
CA SER A 89 1.47 -6.04 4.09
C SER A 89 0.11 -5.51 4.52
N VAL A 90 -0.96 -6.27 4.25
CA VAL A 90 -2.30 -5.77 4.48
C VAL A 90 -3.27 -6.86 4.95
N PRO A 91 -3.85 -6.72 6.15
CA PRO A 91 -4.98 -7.55 6.56
C PRO A 91 -6.29 -7.02 5.98
N ILE A 92 -7.23 -7.92 5.69
CA ILE A 92 -8.61 -7.54 5.44
C ILE A 92 -9.29 -7.28 6.79
N TYR A 93 -9.74 -6.05 7.02
CA TYR A 93 -10.55 -5.67 8.17
C TYR A 93 -11.98 -5.38 7.73
N ASN A 94 -12.94 -6.16 8.26
CA ASN A 94 -14.36 -5.99 7.92
C ASN A 94 -14.58 -5.87 6.39
N PHE A 95 -14.04 -6.83 5.64
CA PHE A 95 -14.13 -6.97 4.17
C PHE A 95 -13.31 -5.95 3.35
N GLY A 96 -12.69 -4.95 3.95
CA GLY A 96 -12.02 -3.85 3.26
C GLY A 96 -10.60 -3.57 3.77
N PRO A 97 -10.00 -2.47 3.30
CA PRO A 97 -8.69 -2.04 3.73
C PRO A 97 -8.69 -1.48 5.16
N PRO A 98 -7.59 -1.58 5.90
CA PRO A 98 -7.37 -0.76 7.09
C PRO A 98 -7.55 0.73 6.76
N ALA A 99 -8.11 1.51 7.70
CA ALA A 99 -8.36 2.94 7.50
C ALA A 99 -7.08 3.72 7.16
N THR A 100 -5.95 3.32 7.76
CA THR A 100 -4.64 3.92 7.48
C THR A 100 -4.17 3.69 6.05
N LEU A 101 -4.47 2.52 5.45
CA LEU A 101 -4.17 2.27 4.04
C LEU A 101 -5.04 3.12 3.11
N LYS A 102 -6.32 3.33 3.47
CA LYS A 102 -7.18 4.24 2.70
C LYS A 102 -6.65 5.68 2.77
N ALA A 103 -6.26 6.15 3.95
CA ALA A 103 -5.64 7.47 4.13
C ALA A 103 -4.33 7.62 3.34
N TRP A 104 -3.48 6.58 3.34
CA TRP A 104 -2.28 6.54 2.52
C TRP A 104 -2.59 6.72 1.02
N ALA A 105 -3.56 5.99 0.51
CA ALA A 105 -3.97 6.08 -0.90
C ALA A 105 -4.48 7.49 -1.25
N ASP A 106 -5.23 8.11 -0.34
CA ASP A 106 -5.77 9.47 -0.52
C ASP A 106 -4.65 10.53 -0.55
N LEU A 107 -3.66 10.40 0.34
CA LEU A 107 -2.52 11.31 0.40
C LEU A 107 -1.52 11.09 -0.74
N ALA A 108 -1.38 9.85 -1.22
CA ALA A 108 -0.51 9.51 -2.34
C ALA A 108 -1.11 9.87 -3.71
N ALA A 109 -2.44 10.05 -3.81
CA ALA A 109 -3.13 10.40 -5.05
C ALA A 109 -2.93 11.89 -5.39
N ARG A 110 -1.79 12.24 -5.94
CA ARG A 110 -1.39 13.63 -6.26
C ARG A 110 -1.33 13.85 -7.76
N VAL A 111 -2.07 14.88 -8.21
CA VAL A 111 -2.04 15.32 -9.62
C VAL A 111 -0.63 15.81 -9.98
N LYS A 112 -0.14 15.41 -11.16
CA LYS A 112 1.21 15.66 -11.69
C LYS A 112 2.34 14.90 -10.97
N GLU A 113 2.03 14.18 -9.88
CA GLU A 113 3.01 13.41 -9.13
C GLU A 113 2.82 11.89 -9.34
N THR A 114 1.65 11.36 -9.03
CA THR A 114 1.32 9.93 -9.18
C THR A 114 0.38 9.66 -10.35
N PHE A 115 -0.35 10.66 -10.80
CA PHE A 115 -1.19 10.61 -11.99
C PHE A 115 -1.36 12.00 -12.62
N LYS A 116 -1.87 12.06 -13.86
CA LYS A 116 -2.25 13.30 -14.53
C LYS A 116 -3.54 13.14 -15.33
N TYR A 117 -4.18 14.27 -15.64
CA TYR A 117 -5.24 14.35 -16.64
C TYR A 117 -4.65 14.70 -18.00
N ASN A 118 -5.15 14.05 -19.05
CA ASN A 118 -4.91 14.43 -20.44
C ASN A 118 -5.90 15.52 -20.86
N GLU A 119 -5.69 16.09 -22.05
CA GLU A 119 -6.56 17.13 -22.61
C GLU A 119 -8.00 16.66 -22.84
N ASP A 120 -8.20 15.37 -23.12
CA ASP A 120 -9.52 14.73 -23.28
C ASP A 120 -10.21 14.40 -21.95
N GLY A 121 -9.59 14.74 -20.81
CA GLY A 121 -10.11 14.44 -19.47
C GLY A 121 -9.80 13.01 -18.99
N SER A 122 -9.20 12.16 -19.81
CA SER A 122 -8.74 10.84 -19.39
C SER A 122 -7.60 10.93 -18.36
N ARG A 123 -7.41 9.87 -17.56
CA ARG A 123 -6.39 9.83 -16.50
C ARG A 123 -5.27 8.86 -16.87
N VAL A 124 -4.03 9.27 -16.61
CA VAL A 124 -2.83 8.46 -16.83
C VAL A 124 -2.03 8.44 -15.54
N GLY A 125 -1.69 7.24 -15.07
CA GLY A 125 -0.77 7.05 -13.95
C GLY A 125 0.67 7.31 -14.38
N LEU A 126 1.49 7.79 -13.46
CA LEU A 126 2.86 8.23 -13.72
C LEU A 126 3.94 7.31 -13.11
N LEU A 127 3.51 6.33 -12.27
CA LEU A 127 4.42 5.39 -11.63
C LEU A 127 4.49 4.10 -12.46
N HIS A 128 5.45 4.05 -13.38
CA HIS A 128 5.67 2.88 -14.25
C HIS A 128 6.82 2.02 -13.74
N ASP A 129 6.93 0.81 -14.31
CA ASP A 129 8.06 -0.12 -14.16
C ASP A 129 8.37 -0.57 -12.72
N LYS A 130 7.35 -0.54 -11.84
CA LYS A 130 7.47 -1.01 -10.46
C LYS A 130 6.87 -2.40 -10.29
N GLN A 131 7.57 -3.25 -9.52
CA GLN A 131 7.02 -4.53 -9.06
C GLN A 131 6.33 -4.32 -7.71
N VAL A 132 5.06 -4.70 -7.58
CA VAL A 132 4.34 -4.69 -6.30
C VAL A 132 4.03 -6.10 -5.83
N TYR A 133 4.28 -6.35 -4.56
CA TYR A 133 3.84 -7.54 -3.84
C TYR A 133 2.80 -7.15 -2.79
N LEU A 134 1.59 -7.67 -2.92
CA LEU A 134 0.53 -7.52 -1.94
C LEU A 134 0.51 -8.76 -1.05
N VAL A 135 0.93 -8.63 0.20
CA VAL A 135 0.89 -9.69 1.19
C VAL A 135 -0.41 -9.55 1.97
N ILE A 136 -1.46 -10.23 1.51
CA ILE A 136 -2.83 -10.07 2.02
C ILE A 136 -3.16 -11.21 2.99
N THR A 137 -3.72 -10.86 4.14
CA THR A 137 -4.18 -11.84 5.14
C THR A 137 -5.63 -11.59 5.53
N SER A 138 -6.37 -12.65 5.83
CA SER A 138 -7.72 -12.54 6.37
C SER A 138 -8.05 -13.65 7.35
N GLY A 139 -8.93 -13.37 8.31
CA GLY A 139 -9.51 -14.39 9.20
C GLY A 139 -10.51 -15.28 8.46
N GLY A 140 -11.52 -14.69 7.84
CA GLY A 140 -12.63 -15.42 7.21
C GLY A 140 -12.82 -15.17 5.73
N THR A 141 -12.49 -13.98 5.24
CA THR A 141 -12.71 -13.59 3.84
C THR A 141 -11.75 -14.34 2.91
N LYS A 142 -12.28 -15.06 1.93
CA LYS A 142 -11.49 -15.65 0.85
C LYS A 142 -11.07 -14.55 -0.13
N ILE A 143 -9.78 -14.48 -0.45
CA ILE A 143 -9.24 -13.49 -1.39
C ILE A 143 -9.79 -13.75 -2.80
N ASN A 144 -10.13 -12.66 -3.50
CA ASN A 144 -10.84 -12.64 -4.79
C ASN A 144 -12.26 -13.22 -4.74
N SER A 145 -12.87 -13.41 -3.57
CA SER A 145 -14.29 -13.71 -3.45
C SER A 145 -15.16 -12.46 -3.59
N LYS A 146 -16.48 -12.66 -3.60
CA LYS A 146 -17.45 -11.54 -3.65
C LYS A 146 -17.42 -10.65 -2.40
N GLU A 147 -16.85 -11.15 -1.30
CA GLU A 147 -16.72 -10.43 -0.03
C GLU A 147 -15.35 -9.76 0.14
N ASP A 148 -14.46 -9.92 -0.82
CA ASP A 148 -13.16 -9.26 -0.83
C ASP A 148 -13.25 -7.91 -1.54
N PHE A 149 -13.45 -6.85 -0.78
CA PHE A 149 -13.43 -5.48 -1.28
C PHE A 149 -12.05 -4.82 -1.20
N LEU A 150 -11.10 -5.44 -0.48
CA LEU A 150 -9.73 -4.93 -0.38
C LEU A 150 -8.95 -5.13 -1.68
N THR A 151 -8.86 -6.38 -2.15
CA THR A 151 -7.97 -6.73 -3.26
C THR A 151 -8.30 -5.98 -4.54
N PRO A 152 -9.56 -5.95 -5.02
CA PRO A 152 -9.92 -5.20 -6.23
C PRO A 152 -9.73 -3.69 -6.05
N TRP A 153 -10.04 -3.14 -4.88
CA TRP A 153 -9.83 -1.72 -4.60
C TRP A 153 -8.34 -1.35 -4.64
N LEU A 154 -7.47 -2.09 -3.94
CA LEU A 154 -6.05 -1.77 -3.88
C LEU A 154 -5.37 -1.93 -5.26
N LYS A 155 -5.73 -2.98 -6.00
CA LYS A 155 -5.29 -3.13 -7.39
C LYS A 155 -5.73 -1.96 -8.26
N HIS A 156 -6.97 -1.48 -8.08
CA HIS A 156 -7.47 -0.32 -8.83
C HIS A 156 -6.67 0.95 -8.50
N VAL A 157 -6.40 1.22 -7.22
CA VAL A 157 -5.58 2.37 -6.79
C VAL A 157 -4.17 2.31 -7.38
N LEU A 158 -3.50 1.16 -7.29
CA LEU A 158 -2.16 1.00 -7.85
C LEU A 158 -2.14 1.15 -9.38
N ASN A 159 -3.13 0.58 -10.08
CA ASN A 159 -3.29 0.76 -11.52
C ASN A 159 -3.57 2.24 -11.89
N PHE A 160 -4.35 2.94 -11.06
CA PHE A 160 -4.60 4.38 -11.23
C PHE A 160 -3.30 5.20 -11.11
N PHE A 161 -2.36 4.80 -10.26
CA PHE A 161 -1.03 5.38 -10.18
C PHE A 161 -0.11 4.98 -11.37
N GLY A 162 -0.50 3.98 -12.17
CA GLY A 162 0.28 3.48 -13.32
C GLY A 162 1.00 2.15 -13.06
N ILE A 163 0.91 1.61 -11.85
CA ILE A 163 1.57 0.37 -11.45
C ILE A 163 0.73 -0.83 -11.91
N LYS A 164 1.25 -1.64 -12.83
CA LYS A 164 0.53 -2.78 -13.42
C LYS A 164 1.07 -4.14 -12.99
N ASN A 165 2.35 -4.22 -12.62
CA ASN A 165 2.98 -5.47 -12.24
C ASN A 165 2.73 -5.76 -10.76
N ILE A 166 1.61 -6.43 -10.44
CA ILE A 166 1.15 -6.69 -9.09
C ILE A 166 1.04 -8.20 -8.88
N LYS A 167 1.80 -8.74 -7.92
CA LYS A 167 1.71 -10.13 -7.46
C LYS A 167 1.06 -10.17 -6.08
N ILE A 168 0.19 -11.16 -5.86
CA ILE A 168 -0.49 -11.37 -4.58
C ILE A 168 0.12 -12.58 -3.89
N ILE A 169 0.38 -12.46 -2.59
CA ILE A 169 0.70 -13.52 -1.66
C ILE A 169 -0.44 -13.54 -0.65
N ALA A 170 -1.15 -14.64 -0.60
CA ALA A 170 -2.39 -14.76 0.15
C ALA A 170 -2.24 -15.75 1.32
N ALA A 171 -2.59 -15.32 2.54
CA ALA A 171 -2.90 -16.18 3.66
C ALA A 171 -4.31 -15.85 4.13
N ASP A 172 -5.31 -16.41 3.45
CA ASP A 172 -6.71 -16.12 3.71
C ASP A 172 -7.40 -17.23 4.50
N GLN A 173 -8.60 -16.93 5.02
CA GLN A 173 -9.41 -17.87 5.78
C GLN A 173 -8.66 -18.54 6.96
N MET A 174 -7.72 -17.83 7.58
CA MET A 174 -6.88 -18.35 8.66
C MET A 174 -7.69 -18.81 9.91
N ALA A 175 -8.92 -18.34 10.06
CA ALA A 175 -9.80 -18.82 11.14
C ALA A 175 -10.33 -20.24 10.87
N LEU A 176 -10.31 -20.73 9.64
CA LEU A 176 -10.71 -22.09 9.27
C LEU A 176 -9.52 -23.06 9.40
N ASP A 177 -8.36 -22.67 8.87
CA ASP A 177 -7.14 -23.48 8.90
C ASP A 177 -5.90 -22.57 8.81
N TYR A 178 -5.37 -22.22 9.97
CA TYR A 178 -4.23 -21.30 10.07
C TYR A 178 -2.96 -21.88 9.45
N GLU A 179 -2.65 -23.14 9.80
CA GLU A 179 -1.40 -23.77 9.35
C GLU A 179 -1.36 -23.96 7.85
N LYS A 180 -2.46 -24.39 7.26
CA LYS A 180 -2.60 -24.51 5.81
C LYS A 180 -2.45 -23.16 5.12
N SER A 181 -3.14 -22.12 5.59
CA SER A 181 -3.10 -20.78 5.01
C SER A 181 -1.68 -20.20 5.02
N ILE A 182 -0.94 -20.38 6.12
CA ILE A 182 0.45 -19.93 6.22
C ILE A 182 1.34 -20.73 5.28
N LYS A 183 1.21 -22.05 5.26
CA LYS A 183 2.01 -22.91 4.36
C LYS A 183 1.83 -22.52 2.89
N GLU A 184 0.58 -22.30 2.46
CA GLU A 184 0.28 -21.87 1.08
C GLU A 184 0.89 -20.50 0.75
N ALA A 185 0.85 -19.54 1.69
CA ALA A 185 1.48 -18.24 1.51
C ALA A 185 3.03 -18.36 1.42
N GLU A 186 3.64 -19.21 2.25
CA GLU A 186 5.07 -19.46 2.21
C GLU A 186 5.51 -20.15 0.91
N GLU A 187 4.71 -21.08 0.40
CA GLU A 187 4.94 -21.69 -0.91
C GLU A 187 4.87 -20.67 -2.05
N GLN A 188 3.94 -19.68 -1.97
CA GLN A 188 3.88 -18.57 -2.92
C GLN A 188 5.14 -17.69 -2.83
N ILE A 189 5.60 -17.36 -1.62
CA ILE A 189 6.85 -16.62 -1.41
C ILE A 189 8.03 -17.41 -2.01
N ASN A 190 8.11 -18.73 -1.77
CA ASN A 190 9.21 -19.56 -2.25
C ASN A 190 9.32 -19.64 -3.78
N LYS A 191 8.23 -19.43 -4.51
CA LYS A 191 8.20 -19.38 -5.98
C LYS A 191 8.62 -18.04 -6.59
N ILE A 192 8.84 -17.01 -5.77
CA ILE A 192 9.34 -15.72 -6.24
C ILE A 192 10.84 -15.85 -6.48
N SER A 193 11.22 -15.61 -7.70
CA SER A 193 12.63 -15.60 -8.15
C SER A 193 13.22 -14.22 -7.99
#